data_c225c84494cc218d85a8f2294ed6ec1f
#
_entry.id   c225c84494cc218d85a8f2294ed6ec1f
#
_cell.length_a   1.000
_cell.length_b   1.000
_cell.length_c   1.000
_cell.angle_alpha   90.00
_cell.angle_beta   90.00
_cell.angle_gamma   90.00
#
_symmetry.space_group_name_H-M   'P 1'
#
loop_
_entity.id
_entity.type
_entity.pdbx_description
1 polymer ?
#
loop_
_entity_poly.entity_id
_entity_poly.type
_entity_poly.pdbx_seq_one_letter_code
_entity_poly.pdbx_strand_id
1 'polypeptide(L)'
;MLKLLVPLLVLLALALGLTALDRSGPRADFTFINRGDVSTLDPAIVSWMQDNRVLRIIGEGLTRSDIFTDNFEIEPAAAERWDVSEDRRTYTFHIRKDAKWSNGDDVRAGDWIYSWRRNMMPDLAGDYIKLYELIEGGKEFIKWRTDAIAAFGPRAAAM
;
A
#
# COMPACT_ATOMS: atom_id res chain seq x y z
N MET A 1 61.64 -0.62 18.82
CA MET A 1 60.37 0.11 19.06
C MET A 1 59.79 0.74 17.79
N LEU A 2 60.56 1.46 16.99
CA LEU A 2 60.07 2.11 15.76
C LEU A 2 59.48 1.12 14.75
N LYS A 3 60.00 -0.12 14.63
CA LYS A 3 59.54 -1.15 13.68
C LYS A 3 58.12 -1.68 13.99
N LEU A 4 57.59 -1.52 15.20
CA LEU A 4 56.24 -1.89 15.59
C LEU A 4 55.28 -0.71 15.53
N LEU A 5 55.80 0.52 15.61
CA LEU A 5 55.03 1.75 15.65
C LEU A 5 54.37 2.05 14.27
N VAL A 6 55.12 1.80 13.20
CA VAL A 6 54.63 2.05 11.84
C VAL A 6 53.44 1.16 11.47
N PRO A 7 53.45 -0.19 11.64
CA PRO A 7 52.30 -1.01 11.33
C PRO A 7 51.11 -0.70 12.25
N LEU A 8 51.34 -0.31 13.51
CA LEU A 8 50.27 0.10 14.40
C LEU A 8 49.56 1.39 13.93
N LEU A 9 50.31 2.38 13.47
CA LEU A 9 49.78 3.61 12.90
C LEU A 9 49.01 3.36 11.61
N VAL A 10 49.47 2.45 10.75
CA VAL A 10 48.77 2.05 9.54
C VAL A 10 47.44 1.37 9.87
N LEU A 11 47.44 0.44 10.82
CA LEU A 11 46.21 -0.21 11.28
C LEU A 11 45.22 0.78 11.88
N LEU A 12 45.70 1.74 12.67
CA LEU A 12 44.87 2.79 13.25
C LEU A 12 44.27 3.69 12.16
N ALA A 13 45.07 4.10 11.17
CA ALA A 13 44.62 4.91 10.06
C ALA A 13 43.58 4.16 9.19
N LEU A 14 43.78 2.84 8.99
CA LEU A 14 42.85 1.99 8.26
C LEU A 14 41.54 1.84 9.04
N ALA A 15 41.59 1.64 10.35
CA ALA A 15 40.39 1.57 11.21
C ALA A 15 39.62 2.89 11.21
N LEU A 16 40.33 4.04 11.34
CA LEU A 16 39.71 5.37 11.25
C LEU A 16 39.13 5.65 9.84
N GLY A 17 39.80 5.20 8.79
CA GLY A 17 39.31 5.29 7.42
C GLY A 17 38.03 4.48 7.21
N LEU A 18 37.97 3.25 7.73
CA LEU A 18 36.79 2.40 7.67
C LEU A 18 35.60 3.00 8.42
N THR A 19 35.84 3.58 9.63
CA THR A 19 34.76 4.25 10.38
C THR A 19 34.28 5.54 9.72
N ALA A 20 35.18 6.27 9.03
CA ALA A 20 34.79 7.47 8.26
C ALA A 20 34.05 7.14 6.96
N LEU A 21 34.26 5.94 6.40
CA LEU A 21 33.55 5.41 5.23
C LEU A 21 32.20 4.75 5.62
N ASP A 22 32.00 4.46 6.89
CA ASP A 22 30.70 3.95 7.38
C ASP A 22 29.67 5.07 7.27
N ARG A 23 29.04 5.11 6.10
CA ARG A 23 27.86 5.92 5.83
C ARG A 23 26.63 5.21 6.40
N SER A 24 26.63 4.94 7.70
CA SER A 24 25.42 4.54 8.39
C SER A 24 24.41 5.66 8.16
N GLY A 25 23.37 5.38 7.37
CA GLY A 25 22.25 6.30 7.14
C GLY A 25 21.66 6.77 8.47
N PRO A 26 20.82 7.81 8.48
CA PRO A 26 20.19 8.28 9.70
C PRO A 26 19.55 7.10 10.42
N ARG A 27 19.81 6.98 11.72
CA ARG A 27 19.21 5.92 12.55
C ARG A 27 17.71 6.07 12.47
N ALA A 28 17.04 4.98 12.10
CA ALA A 28 15.59 4.92 12.13
C ALA A 28 15.11 4.93 13.59
N ASP A 29 14.07 5.70 13.88
CA ASP A 29 13.44 5.70 15.20
C ASP A 29 12.77 4.35 15.51
N PHE A 30 12.37 3.63 14.47
CA PHE A 30 11.79 2.31 14.56
C PHE A 30 12.29 1.41 13.43
N THR A 31 12.61 0.16 13.75
CA THR A 31 13.03 -0.86 12.78
C THR A 31 12.26 -2.14 13.04
N PHE A 32 11.69 -2.74 12.01
CA PHE A 32 11.03 -4.04 12.10
C PHE A 32 11.55 -5.00 11.03
N ILE A 33 11.43 -6.30 11.31
CA ILE A 33 11.80 -7.34 10.37
C ILE A 33 10.58 -7.68 9.50
N ASN A 34 10.71 -7.46 8.21
CA ASN A 34 9.77 -7.96 7.23
C ASN A 34 10.20 -9.36 6.76
N ARG A 35 9.26 -10.27 6.51
CA ARG A 35 9.56 -11.67 6.14
C ARG A 35 10.19 -11.82 4.76
N GLY A 36 10.18 -10.79 3.95
CA GLY A 36 10.73 -10.78 2.61
C GLY A 36 10.73 -9.37 2.06
N ASP A 37 11.31 -9.21 0.87
CA ASP A 37 11.30 -7.96 0.15
C ASP A 37 9.87 -7.57 -0.29
N VAL A 38 9.64 -6.27 -0.38
CA VAL A 38 8.37 -5.74 -0.90
C VAL A 38 8.38 -5.87 -2.41
N SER A 39 7.43 -6.64 -2.95
CA SER A 39 7.28 -6.85 -4.38
C SER A 39 6.43 -5.77 -5.04
N THR A 40 5.42 -5.27 -4.33
CA THR A 40 4.55 -4.19 -4.80
C THR A 40 3.93 -3.43 -3.64
N LEU A 41 3.70 -2.13 -3.85
CA LEU A 41 2.89 -1.28 -2.97
C LEU A 41 1.61 -0.79 -3.67
N ASP A 42 1.26 -1.40 -4.80
CA ASP A 42 0.03 -1.10 -5.51
C ASP A 42 -1.16 -1.81 -4.85
N PRO A 43 -2.11 -1.07 -4.25
CA PRO A 43 -3.23 -1.67 -3.53
C PRO A 43 -4.16 -2.52 -4.40
N ALA A 44 -4.08 -2.38 -5.74
CA ALA A 44 -4.92 -3.15 -6.66
C ALA A 44 -4.43 -4.60 -6.87
N ILE A 45 -3.14 -4.86 -6.65
CA ILE A 45 -2.51 -6.15 -6.94
C ILE A 45 -1.78 -6.74 -5.74
N VAL A 46 -1.68 -6.01 -4.63
CA VAL A 46 -1.04 -6.49 -3.41
C VAL A 46 -1.86 -7.61 -2.79
N SER A 47 -1.20 -8.75 -2.49
CA SER A 47 -1.84 -9.89 -1.81
C SER A 47 -0.94 -10.49 -0.73
N TRP A 48 0.36 -10.34 -0.84
CA TRP A 48 1.31 -10.90 0.11
C TRP A 48 1.36 -10.12 1.43
N MET A 49 1.50 -10.84 2.53
CA MET A 49 1.48 -10.26 3.87
C MET A 49 2.60 -9.24 4.10
N GLN A 50 3.80 -9.47 3.57
CA GLN A 50 4.92 -8.55 3.68
C GLN A 50 4.66 -7.21 3.00
N ASP A 51 4.00 -7.22 1.83
CA ASP A 51 3.64 -6.03 1.06
C ASP A 51 2.51 -5.28 1.78
N ASN A 52 1.46 -6.01 2.19
CA ASN A 52 0.33 -5.46 2.94
C ASN A 52 0.74 -4.80 4.24
N ARG A 53 1.75 -5.34 4.95
CA ARG A 53 2.26 -4.75 6.19
C ARG A 53 2.83 -3.36 5.96
N VAL A 54 3.64 -3.20 4.92
CA VAL A 54 4.21 -1.90 4.55
C VAL A 54 3.12 -0.96 4.04
N LEU A 55 2.23 -1.45 3.17
CA LEU A 55 1.12 -0.66 2.63
C LEU A 55 0.23 -0.09 3.75
N ARG A 56 -0.06 -0.88 4.80
CA ARG A 56 -0.85 -0.41 5.95
C ARG A 56 -0.15 0.62 6.83
N ILE A 57 1.19 0.67 6.79
CA ILE A 57 1.96 1.68 7.53
C ILE A 57 1.96 3.03 6.78
N ILE A 58 2.03 3.01 5.45
CA ILE A 58 2.16 4.21 4.63
C ILE A 58 0.83 4.70 4.04
N GLY A 59 -0.20 3.85 4.03
CA GLY A 59 -1.52 4.14 3.46
C GLY A 59 -2.61 4.19 4.52
N GLU A 60 -3.66 4.95 4.23
CA GLU A 60 -4.84 5.06 5.08
C GLU A 60 -6.09 4.67 4.28
N GLY A 61 -6.95 3.82 4.88
CA GLY A 61 -8.26 3.45 4.33
C GLY A 61 -9.35 4.46 4.66
N LEU A 62 -10.58 4.27 4.16
CA LEU A 62 -11.75 5.02 4.63
C LEU A 62 -11.97 4.80 6.13
N THR A 63 -11.80 3.56 6.55
CA THR A 63 -11.90 3.10 7.93
C THR A 63 -10.67 2.28 8.28
N ARG A 64 -10.44 2.06 9.56
CA ARG A 64 -9.42 1.14 10.06
C ARG A 64 -10.04 0.20 11.09
N SER A 65 -9.42 -0.96 11.31
CA SER A 65 -9.79 -1.83 12.41
C SER A 65 -8.96 -1.47 13.63
N ASP A 66 -9.60 -1.34 14.78
CA ASP A 66 -8.89 -1.28 16.05
C ASP A 66 -8.27 -2.66 16.33
N ILE A 67 -6.95 -2.70 16.35
CA ILE A 67 -6.17 -3.93 16.60
C ILE A 67 -5.82 -4.10 18.09
N PHE A 68 -6.18 -3.13 18.93
CA PHE A 68 -5.87 -3.13 20.37
C PHE A 68 -7.02 -3.65 21.21
N THR A 69 -8.21 -3.80 20.63
CA THR A 69 -9.38 -4.40 21.28
C THR A 69 -9.69 -5.77 20.71
N ASP A 70 -10.29 -6.63 21.54
CA ASP A 70 -10.66 -8.00 21.14
C ASP A 70 -11.77 -8.04 20.08
N ASN A 71 -12.51 -6.94 19.90
CA ASN A 71 -13.65 -6.86 18.99
C ASN A 71 -13.28 -6.44 17.57
N PHE A 72 -12.06 -5.97 17.32
CA PHE A 72 -11.62 -5.42 16.02
C PHE A 72 -12.63 -4.40 15.47
N GLU A 73 -13.09 -3.50 16.33
CA GLU A 73 -14.08 -2.50 15.95
C GLU A 73 -13.60 -1.65 14.78
N ILE A 74 -14.57 -1.23 13.96
CA ILE A 74 -14.28 -0.37 12.81
C ILE A 74 -14.26 1.08 13.29
N GLU A 75 -13.12 1.73 13.14
CA GLU A 75 -12.88 3.12 13.51
C GLU A 75 -12.78 4.04 12.31
N PRO A 76 -13.06 5.35 12.48
CA PRO A 76 -12.77 6.37 11.51
C PRO A 76 -11.28 6.40 11.11
N ALA A 77 -11.05 6.72 9.82
CA ALA A 77 -9.71 6.97 9.28
C ALA A 77 -9.77 8.14 8.29
N ALA A 78 -9.62 7.94 6.98
CA ALA A 78 -9.83 9.01 6.01
C ALA A 78 -11.30 9.48 5.97
N ALA A 79 -12.26 8.63 6.30
CA ALA A 79 -13.61 9.04 6.62
C ALA A 79 -13.74 9.33 8.11
N GLU A 80 -14.24 10.51 8.46
CA GLU A 80 -14.51 10.91 9.86
C GLU A 80 -15.73 10.19 10.45
N ARG A 81 -16.68 9.80 9.61
CA ARG A 81 -17.90 9.06 9.94
C ARG A 81 -18.53 8.47 8.68
N TRP A 82 -19.49 7.60 8.87
CA TRP A 82 -20.32 7.08 7.76
C TRP A 82 -21.75 6.86 8.23
N ASP A 83 -22.69 7.06 7.31
CA ASP A 83 -24.10 6.76 7.50
C ASP A 83 -24.43 5.43 6.82
N VAL A 84 -25.33 4.67 7.41
CA VAL A 84 -25.79 3.37 6.90
C VAL A 84 -27.30 3.42 6.75
N SER A 85 -27.83 3.07 5.57
CA SER A 85 -29.27 2.98 5.33
C SER A 85 -29.93 1.89 6.22
N GLU A 86 -31.24 1.99 6.40
CA GLU A 86 -32.00 1.01 7.24
C GLU A 86 -31.86 -0.42 6.71
N ASP A 87 -31.82 -0.60 5.39
CA ASP A 87 -31.64 -1.89 4.72
C ASP A 87 -30.19 -2.36 4.69
N ARG A 88 -29.24 -1.56 5.24
CA ARG A 88 -27.80 -1.81 5.31
C ARG A 88 -27.14 -2.03 3.95
N ARG A 89 -27.68 -1.47 2.88
CA ARG A 89 -27.16 -1.62 1.53
C ARG A 89 -26.46 -0.37 1.01
N THR A 90 -26.74 0.79 1.61
CA THR A 90 -26.10 2.05 1.23
C THR A 90 -25.24 2.57 2.38
N TYR A 91 -23.97 2.83 2.08
CA TYR A 91 -23.00 3.41 3.00
C TYR A 91 -22.52 4.74 2.44
N THR A 92 -22.72 5.82 3.19
CA THR A 92 -22.28 7.16 2.81
C THR A 92 -21.11 7.57 3.69
N PHE A 93 -19.91 7.62 3.14
CA PHE A 93 -18.69 8.01 3.85
C PHE A 93 -18.46 9.51 3.75
N HIS A 94 -18.16 10.16 4.88
CA HIS A 94 -17.81 11.57 4.96
C HIS A 94 -16.30 11.68 5.14
N ILE A 95 -15.59 12.10 4.09
CA ILE A 95 -14.13 12.26 4.12
C ILE A 95 -13.78 13.48 4.98
N ARG A 96 -12.85 13.34 5.91
CA ARG A 96 -12.39 14.43 6.78
C ARG A 96 -11.73 15.54 5.93
N LYS A 97 -11.97 16.78 6.30
CA LYS A 97 -11.54 17.96 5.51
C LYS A 97 -10.02 18.16 5.47
N ASP A 98 -9.31 17.61 6.43
CA ASP A 98 -7.85 17.67 6.56
C ASP A 98 -7.13 16.46 5.94
N ALA A 99 -7.86 15.55 5.29
CA ALA A 99 -7.26 14.42 4.58
C ALA A 99 -6.40 14.91 3.41
N LYS A 100 -5.11 14.60 3.45
CA LYS A 100 -4.13 15.04 2.46
C LYS A 100 -3.31 13.86 1.95
N TRP A 101 -2.96 13.92 0.68
CA TRP A 101 -1.91 13.10 0.12
C TRP A 101 -0.53 13.58 0.62
N SER A 102 0.49 12.72 0.51
CA SER A 102 1.86 13.06 0.93
C SER A 102 2.47 14.25 0.18
N ASN A 103 1.95 14.59 -0.99
CA ASN A 103 2.33 15.78 -1.76
C ASN A 103 1.57 17.07 -1.34
N GLY A 104 0.63 16.94 -0.40
CA GLY A 104 -0.18 18.06 0.11
C GLY A 104 -1.53 18.27 -0.56
N ASP A 105 -1.85 17.55 -1.63
CA ASP A 105 -3.15 17.62 -2.30
C ASP A 105 -4.27 17.07 -1.41
N ASP A 106 -5.50 17.58 -1.62
CA ASP A 106 -6.68 17.09 -0.90
C ASP A 106 -7.06 15.68 -1.35
N VAL A 107 -7.34 14.80 -0.38
CA VAL A 107 -7.98 13.51 -0.66
C VAL A 107 -9.47 13.73 -0.90
N ARG A 108 -9.99 13.22 -2.01
CA ARG A 108 -11.36 13.44 -2.47
C ARG A 108 -12.09 12.12 -2.76
N ALA A 109 -13.41 12.16 -2.76
CA ALA A 109 -14.22 11.00 -3.12
C ALA A 109 -13.87 10.40 -4.50
N GLY A 110 -13.44 11.25 -5.45
CA GLY A 110 -12.99 10.82 -6.77
C GLY A 110 -11.80 9.87 -6.73
N ASP A 111 -10.90 10.00 -5.75
CA ASP A 111 -9.72 9.15 -5.58
C ASP A 111 -10.14 7.72 -5.21
N TRP A 112 -11.14 7.60 -4.33
CA TRP A 112 -11.72 6.32 -3.95
C TRP A 112 -12.47 5.64 -5.11
N ILE A 113 -13.27 6.41 -5.86
CA ILE A 113 -13.96 5.92 -7.06
C ILE A 113 -12.96 5.42 -8.09
N TYR A 114 -11.89 6.17 -8.33
CA TYR A 114 -10.80 5.76 -9.23
C TYR A 114 -10.15 4.45 -8.76
N SER A 115 -9.77 4.38 -7.49
CA SER A 115 -9.15 3.19 -6.90
C SER A 115 -10.04 1.96 -7.04
N TRP A 116 -11.32 2.06 -6.68
CA TRP A 116 -12.24 0.93 -6.75
C TRP A 116 -12.50 0.46 -8.19
N ARG A 117 -12.67 1.41 -9.12
CA ARG A 117 -12.80 1.06 -10.56
C ARG A 117 -11.55 0.35 -11.06
N ARG A 118 -10.38 0.79 -10.64
CA ARG A 118 -9.11 0.17 -11.00
C ARG A 118 -9.00 -1.25 -10.41
N ASN A 119 -9.38 -1.44 -9.16
CA ASN A 119 -9.38 -2.75 -8.50
C ASN A 119 -10.36 -3.75 -9.14
N MET A 120 -11.42 -3.26 -9.81
CA MET A 120 -12.36 -4.09 -10.55
C MET A 120 -11.89 -4.47 -11.97
N MET A 121 -10.70 -4.05 -12.39
CA MET A 121 -10.18 -4.38 -13.73
C MET A 121 -9.54 -5.77 -13.76
N PRO A 122 -10.07 -6.74 -14.52
CA PRO A 122 -9.51 -8.09 -14.61
C PRO A 122 -8.09 -8.12 -15.19
N ASP A 123 -7.73 -7.13 -16.00
CA ASP A 123 -6.41 -6.99 -16.61
C ASP A 123 -5.30 -6.71 -15.59
N LEU A 124 -5.62 -6.28 -14.37
CA LEU A 124 -4.66 -6.16 -13.27
C LEU A 124 -4.42 -7.48 -12.55
N ALA A 125 -5.27 -8.49 -12.77
CA ALA A 125 -5.20 -9.79 -12.13
C ALA A 125 -5.10 -9.72 -10.59
N GLY A 126 -5.80 -8.75 -9.98
CA GLY A 126 -5.81 -8.57 -8.53
C GLY A 126 -6.54 -9.71 -7.82
N ASP A 127 -5.92 -10.31 -6.81
CA ASP A 127 -6.45 -11.47 -6.07
C ASP A 127 -7.79 -11.17 -5.36
N TYR A 128 -8.05 -9.91 -5.03
CA TYR A 128 -9.22 -9.49 -4.28
C TYR A 128 -10.36 -8.92 -5.12
N ILE A 129 -10.29 -9.04 -6.46
CA ILE A 129 -11.31 -8.50 -7.38
C ILE A 129 -12.73 -8.95 -7.01
N LYS A 130 -12.90 -10.17 -6.51
CA LYS A 130 -14.20 -10.72 -6.13
C LYS A 130 -14.88 -9.98 -4.97
N LEU A 131 -14.15 -9.27 -4.12
CA LEU A 131 -14.76 -8.46 -3.07
C LEU A 131 -15.57 -7.30 -3.64
N TYR A 132 -15.21 -6.82 -4.81
CA TYR A 132 -15.90 -5.72 -5.50
C TYR A 132 -17.18 -6.17 -6.21
N GLU A 133 -17.43 -7.48 -6.35
CA GLU A 133 -18.69 -8.01 -6.83
C GLU A 133 -19.87 -7.74 -5.87
N LEU A 134 -19.57 -7.41 -4.61
CA LEU A 134 -20.57 -7.03 -3.60
C LEU A 134 -21.08 -5.60 -3.79
N ILE A 135 -20.39 -4.77 -4.56
CA ILE A 135 -20.81 -3.42 -4.88
C ILE A 135 -21.81 -3.49 -6.03
N GLU A 136 -22.89 -2.73 -5.94
CA GLU A 136 -23.91 -2.64 -7.00
C GLU A 136 -23.26 -2.23 -8.34
N GLY A 137 -23.52 -3.00 -9.39
CA GLY A 137 -22.88 -2.84 -10.70
C GLY A 137 -21.46 -3.38 -10.82
N GLY A 138 -20.83 -3.80 -9.72
CA GLY A 138 -19.44 -4.29 -9.73
C GLY A 138 -19.25 -5.57 -10.54
N LYS A 139 -20.14 -6.54 -10.35
CA LYS A 139 -20.12 -7.81 -11.09
C LYS A 139 -20.32 -7.61 -12.59
N GLU A 140 -21.27 -6.74 -12.96
CA GLU A 140 -21.57 -6.39 -14.34
C GLU A 140 -20.38 -5.69 -15.01
N PHE A 141 -19.74 -4.77 -14.30
CA PHE A 141 -18.54 -4.08 -14.78
C PHE A 141 -17.37 -5.05 -15.02
N ILE A 142 -17.09 -5.93 -14.05
CA ILE A 142 -16.01 -6.93 -14.15
C ILE A 142 -16.26 -7.84 -15.36
N LYS A 143 -17.52 -8.34 -15.50
CA LYS A 143 -17.89 -9.18 -16.62
C LYS A 143 -17.75 -8.45 -17.96
N TRP A 144 -18.29 -7.23 -18.07
CA TRP A 144 -18.19 -6.43 -19.29
C TRP A 144 -16.71 -6.23 -19.70
N ARG A 145 -15.83 -5.91 -18.75
CA ARG A 145 -14.42 -5.70 -19.03
C ARG A 145 -13.71 -6.98 -19.44
N THR A 146 -14.04 -8.11 -18.80
CA THR A 146 -13.51 -9.44 -19.16
C THR A 146 -13.90 -9.82 -20.59
N ASP A 147 -15.16 -9.64 -20.94
CA ASP A 147 -15.66 -9.94 -22.30
C ASP A 147 -15.00 -9.03 -23.35
N ALA A 148 -14.81 -7.74 -23.03
CA ALA A 148 -14.13 -6.79 -23.90
C ALA A 148 -12.65 -7.19 -24.16
N ILE A 149 -11.91 -7.60 -23.11
CA ILE A 149 -10.52 -8.06 -23.24
C ILE A 149 -10.48 -9.34 -24.10
N ALA A 150 -11.37 -10.29 -23.85
CA ALA A 150 -11.44 -11.54 -24.64
C ALA A 150 -11.73 -11.28 -26.10
N ALA A 151 -12.59 -10.30 -26.42
CA ALA A 151 -12.91 -9.92 -27.79
C ALA A 151 -11.76 -9.16 -28.50
N PHE A 152 -10.93 -8.44 -27.75
CA PHE A 152 -9.83 -7.63 -28.29
C PHE A 152 -8.53 -8.43 -28.47
N GLY A 153 -8.25 -9.39 -27.58
CA GLY A 153 -7.01 -10.19 -27.57
C GLY A 153 -6.73 -10.90 -28.91
N PRO A 154 -7.68 -11.57 -29.55
CA PRO A 154 -7.50 -12.19 -30.85
C PRO A 154 -7.16 -11.19 -31.98
N ARG A 155 -7.69 -9.97 -31.90
CA ARG A 155 -7.43 -8.92 -32.91
C ARG A 155 -6.02 -8.34 -32.77
N ALA A 156 -5.53 -8.17 -31.56
CA ALA A 156 -4.16 -7.67 -31.32
C ALA A 156 -3.09 -8.68 -31.75
N ALA A 157 -3.37 -9.98 -31.66
CA ALA A 157 -2.46 -11.03 -32.11
C ALA A 157 -2.42 -11.20 -33.64
N ALA A 158 -3.42 -10.66 -34.37
CA ALA A 158 -3.53 -10.72 -35.83
C ALA A 158 -2.97 -9.48 -36.53
N MET A 159 -2.53 -8.47 -35.80
CA MET A 159 -1.85 -7.24 -36.29
C MET A 159 -0.35 -7.34 -36.14
#